data_92de717ce9785db2caa4323e44df3d8e
#
_entry.id   92de717ce9785db2caa4323e44df3d8e
#
_cell.length_a   1.000
_cell.length_b   1.000
_cell.length_c   1.000
_cell.angle_alpha   90.00
_cell.angle_beta   90.00
_cell.angle_gamma   90.00
#
_symmetry.space_group_name_H-M   'P 1'
#
loop_
_entity.id
_entity.type
_entity.pdbx_description
1 polymer ?
#
loop_
_entity_poly.entity_id
_entity_poly.type
_entity_poly.pdbx_seq_one_letter_code
_entity_poly.pdbx_strand_id
1 'polypeptide(L)'
;MKKWTALILALLMLLMAAGCQSTGNMPDDDENHDNPGEVAGDNREDTDEASVDRGEVAYEIVEQDNSIRNENGDILARVSYQQVVLLGDAPEYAAINALIEQDCLDYLATSGAYNFTAEELENMIELNGLGYDSLYDSVYAQVVHNAGGIFSIRFSVDWFMGGVHNENYYGVTYDVRTGGAAKLNDLMQMSEEEALATLNAISRDYLVEYYGDALLGDPMDKLSGYTLDDYEYHIDNGEIVVTFVTYQFAVGAAGTMKIYTGLTVGG
;
A
#
# COMPACT_ATOMS: atom_id res chain seq x y z
N MET A 1 16.82 -11.48 22.17
CA MET A 1 16.01 -10.28 22.24
C MET A 1 14.69 -10.41 21.44
N LYS A 2 14.58 -11.30 20.42
CA LYS A 2 13.36 -11.47 19.58
C LYS A 2 12.11 -12.03 20.30
N LYS A 3 12.29 -12.76 21.42
CA LYS A 3 11.15 -13.41 22.13
C LYS A 3 10.31 -12.43 22.99
N TRP A 4 10.83 -11.28 23.34
CA TRP A 4 10.14 -10.31 24.21
C TRP A 4 9.24 -9.34 23.43
N THR A 5 9.57 -9.08 22.17
CA THR A 5 8.76 -8.21 21.30
C THR A 5 7.43 -8.85 20.90
N ALA A 6 7.42 -10.17 20.63
CA ALA A 6 6.20 -10.90 20.30
C ALA A 6 5.21 -10.94 21.48
N LEU A 7 5.71 -11.08 22.71
CA LEU A 7 4.86 -11.12 23.90
C LEU A 7 4.22 -9.77 24.22
N ILE A 8 4.91 -8.67 23.92
CA ILE A 8 4.38 -7.31 24.12
C ILE A 8 3.29 -6.98 23.07
N LEU A 9 3.47 -7.44 21.83
CA LEU A 9 2.47 -7.25 20.78
C LEU A 9 1.18 -8.03 21.05
N ALA A 10 1.29 -9.28 21.51
CA ALA A 10 0.15 -10.10 21.91
C ALA A 10 -0.61 -9.52 23.10
N LEU A 11 0.08 -8.91 24.06
CA LEU A 11 -0.52 -8.30 25.24
C LEU A 11 -1.24 -6.98 24.89
N LEU A 12 -0.75 -6.22 23.92
CA LEU A 12 -1.41 -5.01 23.44
C LEU A 12 -2.72 -5.33 22.68
N MET A 13 -2.78 -6.44 21.94
CA MET A 13 -4.01 -6.87 21.25
C MET A 13 -5.10 -7.31 22.23
N LEU A 14 -4.75 -7.92 23.35
CA LEU A 14 -5.72 -8.35 24.37
C LEU A 14 -6.36 -7.18 25.14
N LEU A 15 -5.70 -6.04 25.24
CA LEU A 15 -6.22 -4.86 25.96
C LEU A 15 -7.21 -4.03 25.12
N MET A 16 -7.29 -4.22 23.81
CA MET A 16 -8.21 -3.48 22.93
C MET A 16 -9.60 -4.14 22.74
N ALA A 17 -9.77 -5.39 23.18
CA ALA A 17 -11.05 -6.12 23.05
C ALA A 17 -12.15 -5.67 24.02
N ALA A 18 -11.91 -4.70 24.89
CA ALA A 18 -12.82 -4.30 25.97
C ALA A 18 -13.53 -2.95 25.78
N GLY A 19 -13.71 -2.46 24.56
CA GLY A 19 -14.36 -1.16 24.39
C GLY A 19 -15.05 -0.92 23.06
N CYS A 20 -16.37 -0.74 23.15
CA CYS A 20 -17.29 -0.06 22.24
C CYS A 20 -18.11 -0.91 21.26
N GLN A 21 -19.27 -1.32 21.71
CA GLN A 21 -20.45 -1.45 20.85
C GLN A 21 -21.01 -0.03 20.59
N SER A 22 -20.96 0.42 19.35
CA SER A 22 -21.71 1.58 18.88
C SER A 22 -22.39 1.21 17.57
N THR A 23 -23.70 1.10 17.61
CA THR A 23 -24.57 0.96 16.45
C THR A 23 -24.80 2.34 15.84
N GLY A 24 -24.25 2.57 14.67
CA GLY A 24 -24.49 3.76 13.86
C GLY A 24 -24.82 3.38 12.44
N ASN A 25 -26.08 3.60 12.04
CA ASN A 25 -26.54 3.49 10.65
C ASN A 25 -25.87 4.54 9.78
N MET A 26 -25.18 4.11 8.73
CA MET A 26 -24.79 4.99 7.61
C MET A 26 -25.90 5.01 6.56
N PRO A 27 -26.21 6.16 5.99
CA PRO A 27 -27.08 6.23 4.81
C PRO A 27 -26.31 5.91 3.53
N ASP A 28 -26.95 5.17 2.64
CA ASP A 28 -26.55 4.94 1.25
C ASP A 28 -26.71 6.25 0.46
N ASP A 29 -25.66 6.73 -0.16
CA ASP A 29 -25.72 7.75 -1.21
C ASP A 29 -25.18 7.17 -2.52
N ASP A 30 -26.14 6.72 -3.34
CA ASP A 30 -25.96 6.53 -4.78
C ASP A 30 -26.02 7.90 -5.48
N GLU A 31 -24.93 8.40 -5.97
CA GLU A 31 -24.95 9.47 -6.99
C GLU A 31 -24.19 9.08 -8.26
N ASN A 32 -25.02 8.84 -9.25
CA ASN A 32 -24.78 8.65 -10.66
C ASN A 32 -24.27 9.99 -11.28
N HIS A 33 -23.05 10.03 -11.83
CA HIS A 33 -22.61 11.15 -12.64
C HIS A 33 -22.49 10.76 -14.10
N ASP A 34 -23.51 11.21 -14.83
CA ASP A 34 -23.56 11.24 -16.28
C ASP A 34 -22.44 12.14 -16.86
N ASN A 35 -21.75 11.60 -17.83
CA ASN A 35 -20.79 12.29 -18.66
C ASN A 35 -21.48 12.82 -19.93
N PRO A 36 -21.31 14.07 -20.30
CA PRO A 36 -21.51 14.45 -21.69
C PRO A 36 -20.37 15.27 -22.28
N GLY A 37 -19.94 14.93 -23.48
CA GLY A 37 -19.42 15.90 -24.39
C GLY A 37 -18.15 15.59 -25.14
N GLU A 38 -18.36 14.88 -26.21
CA GLU A 38 -17.51 14.89 -27.41
C GLU A 38 -17.42 16.30 -28.01
N VAL A 39 -16.22 16.85 -28.20
CA VAL A 39 -16.00 17.97 -29.13
C VAL A 39 -14.73 17.72 -29.96
N ALA A 40 -14.95 17.80 -31.25
CA ALA A 40 -14.03 17.54 -32.34
C ALA A 40 -12.92 18.59 -32.48
N GLY A 41 -11.75 18.11 -32.90
CA GLY A 41 -10.88 18.64 -33.93
C GLY A 41 -10.25 20.01 -33.78
N ASP A 42 -8.92 20.05 -33.68
CA ASP A 42 -8.17 20.98 -34.51
C ASP A 42 -6.74 20.48 -34.81
N ASN A 43 -6.38 20.51 -36.06
CA ASN A 43 -5.06 20.13 -36.60
C ASN A 43 -4.01 21.15 -36.20
N ARG A 44 -2.90 20.75 -35.64
CA ARG A 44 -1.63 21.48 -35.70
C ARG A 44 -0.50 20.57 -36.12
N GLU A 45 0.21 21.08 -37.12
CA GLU A 45 1.29 20.48 -37.86
C GLU A 45 2.50 20.13 -37.00
N ASP A 46 3.14 19.06 -37.44
CA ASP A 46 4.40 18.47 -37.05
C ASP A 46 5.53 19.48 -36.78
N THR A 47 6.13 19.35 -35.59
CA THR A 47 7.56 19.54 -35.45
C THR A 47 8.10 18.27 -34.82
N ASP A 48 8.82 17.47 -35.64
CA ASP A 48 9.60 16.30 -35.29
C ASP A 48 10.66 16.64 -34.23
N GLU A 49 10.31 16.51 -32.95
CA GLU A 49 11.23 16.06 -31.94
C GLU A 49 10.78 14.66 -31.58
N ALA A 50 11.62 13.68 -31.88
CA ALA A 50 11.39 12.29 -31.59
C ALA A 50 11.19 12.10 -30.08
N SER A 51 9.95 12.30 -29.63
CA SER A 51 9.49 11.70 -28.38
C SER A 51 9.57 10.22 -28.60
N VAL A 52 10.60 9.57 -28.06
CA VAL A 52 10.63 8.13 -27.92
C VAL A 52 9.40 7.81 -27.09
N ASP A 53 8.33 7.42 -27.77
CA ASP A 53 7.14 6.82 -27.18
C ASP A 53 7.63 5.57 -26.44
N ARG A 54 7.93 5.76 -25.15
CA ARG A 54 8.30 4.67 -24.24
C ARG A 54 6.99 4.09 -23.77
N GLY A 55 6.42 3.24 -24.63
CA GLY A 55 5.16 2.59 -24.43
C GLY A 55 5.03 1.92 -23.06
N GLU A 56 3.83 1.57 -22.73
CA GLU A 56 3.48 0.77 -21.56
C GLU A 56 4.35 -0.50 -21.51
N VAL A 57 4.85 -0.84 -20.33
CA VAL A 57 5.58 -2.09 -20.09
C VAL A 57 4.58 -3.23 -20.02
N ALA A 58 4.78 -4.29 -20.77
CA ALA A 58 3.97 -5.49 -20.65
C ALA A 58 4.24 -6.17 -19.30
N TYR A 59 3.19 -6.60 -18.62
CA TYR A 59 3.29 -7.29 -17.31
C TYR A 59 2.21 -8.37 -17.18
N GLU A 60 2.40 -9.24 -16.22
CA GLU A 60 1.38 -10.17 -15.73
C GLU A 60 1.32 -10.11 -14.21
N ILE A 61 0.21 -10.61 -13.64
CA ILE A 61 0.05 -10.76 -12.19
C ILE A 61 0.00 -12.25 -11.89
N VAL A 62 0.93 -12.71 -11.05
CA VAL A 62 1.07 -14.12 -10.65
C VAL A 62 0.74 -14.26 -9.19
N GLU A 63 -0.21 -15.14 -8.86
CA GLU A 63 -0.54 -15.46 -7.48
C GLU A 63 0.42 -16.51 -6.92
N GLN A 64 0.93 -16.25 -5.72
CA GLN A 64 1.81 -17.12 -4.95
C GLN A 64 1.07 -17.59 -3.70
N ASP A 65 1.03 -18.92 -3.49
CA ASP A 65 0.41 -19.54 -2.30
C ASP A 65 1.50 -20.01 -1.33
N ASN A 66 1.52 -19.40 -0.15
CA ASN A 66 2.40 -19.71 0.97
C ASN A 66 1.59 -20.22 2.19
N SER A 67 0.39 -20.76 1.97
CA SER A 67 -0.52 -21.20 3.02
C SER A 67 0.14 -22.15 4.00
N ILE A 68 -0.06 -21.90 5.29
CA ILE A 68 0.52 -22.68 6.39
C ILE A 68 -0.44 -23.83 6.72
N ARG A 69 0.12 -25.05 6.80
CA ARG A 69 -0.64 -26.27 7.02
C ARG A 69 -0.12 -27.02 8.23
N ASN A 70 -1.02 -27.80 8.87
CA ASN A 70 -0.62 -28.75 9.92
C ASN A 70 -0.07 -30.05 9.31
N GLU A 71 0.34 -30.97 10.18
CA GLU A 71 0.87 -32.29 9.78
C GLU A 71 -0.14 -33.15 9.02
N ASN A 72 -1.43 -32.92 9.18
CA ASN A 72 -2.52 -33.62 8.48
C ASN A 72 -2.82 -33.01 7.10
N GLY A 73 -2.23 -31.85 6.78
CA GLY A 73 -2.45 -31.12 5.54
C GLY A 73 -3.61 -30.10 5.59
N ASP A 74 -4.25 -29.93 6.76
CA ASP A 74 -5.29 -28.94 6.94
C ASP A 74 -4.71 -27.52 6.89
N ILE A 75 -5.39 -26.58 6.26
CA ILE A 75 -4.95 -25.19 6.20
C ILE A 75 -5.21 -24.53 7.55
N LEU A 76 -4.13 -24.05 8.17
CA LEU A 76 -4.20 -23.26 9.40
C LEU A 76 -4.39 -21.79 9.07
N ALA A 77 -3.65 -21.30 8.08
CA ALA A 77 -3.81 -19.94 7.57
C ALA A 77 -3.56 -19.90 6.06
N ARG A 78 -4.42 -19.18 5.34
CA ARG A 78 -4.17 -18.83 3.93
C ARG A 78 -3.17 -17.68 3.90
N VAL A 79 -2.03 -17.90 3.29
CA VAL A 79 -1.02 -16.85 3.07
C VAL A 79 -0.77 -16.77 1.58
N SER A 80 -1.08 -15.63 0.95
CA SER A 80 -0.91 -15.46 -0.48
C SER A 80 -0.46 -14.05 -0.84
N TYR A 81 0.21 -13.91 -1.99
CA TYR A 81 0.49 -12.60 -2.54
C TYR A 81 0.39 -12.61 -4.06
N GLN A 82 0.02 -11.47 -4.62
CA GLN A 82 0.03 -11.21 -6.05
C GLN A 82 1.32 -10.48 -6.41
N GLN A 83 2.19 -11.18 -7.14
CA GLN A 83 3.41 -10.61 -7.70
C GLN A 83 3.11 -10.05 -9.10
N VAL A 84 3.40 -8.78 -9.31
CA VAL A 84 3.44 -8.20 -10.65
C VAL A 84 4.80 -8.55 -11.26
N VAL A 85 4.80 -9.09 -12.48
CA VAL A 85 6.00 -9.49 -13.22
C VAL A 85 6.06 -8.71 -14.53
N LEU A 86 7.06 -7.86 -14.70
CA LEU A 86 7.34 -7.16 -15.94
C LEU A 86 7.88 -8.17 -16.96
N LEU A 87 7.34 -8.15 -18.18
CA LEU A 87 7.67 -9.08 -19.25
C LEU A 87 8.69 -8.47 -20.21
N GLY A 88 9.70 -9.25 -20.58
CA GLY A 88 10.75 -8.87 -21.53
C GLY A 88 12.15 -9.22 -21.03
N ASP A 89 13.13 -9.05 -21.89
CA ASP A 89 14.52 -9.48 -21.65
C ASP A 89 15.42 -8.35 -21.11
N ALA A 90 14.86 -7.18 -20.80
CA ALA A 90 15.63 -6.07 -20.28
C ALA A 90 16.13 -6.38 -18.84
N PRO A 91 17.43 -6.20 -18.55
CA PRO A 91 17.98 -6.46 -17.23
C PRO A 91 17.32 -5.59 -16.13
N GLU A 92 16.85 -4.41 -16.49
CA GLU A 92 16.10 -3.50 -15.61
C GLU A 92 14.79 -4.13 -15.13
N TYR A 93 14.10 -4.89 -16.00
CA TYR A 93 12.86 -5.59 -15.63
C TYR A 93 13.12 -6.72 -14.64
N ALA A 94 14.22 -7.47 -14.84
CA ALA A 94 14.59 -8.50 -13.88
C ALA A 94 14.92 -7.91 -12.49
N ALA A 95 15.57 -6.74 -12.44
CA ALA A 95 15.86 -6.04 -11.21
C ALA A 95 14.57 -5.56 -10.52
N ILE A 96 13.63 -4.97 -11.26
CA ILE A 96 12.35 -4.52 -10.72
C ILE A 96 11.51 -5.72 -10.24
N ASN A 97 11.48 -6.82 -10.99
CA ASN A 97 10.75 -8.02 -10.58
C ASN A 97 11.24 -8.57 -9.23
N ALA A 98 12.56 -8.53 -9.00
CA ALA A 98 13.14 -8.93 -7.72
C ALA A 98 12.76 -7.95 -6.58
N LEU A 99 12.68 -6.65 -6.85
CA LEU A 99 12.21 -5.66 -5.88
C LEU A 99 10.73 -5.88 -5.55
N ILE A 100 9.87 -6.08 -6.55
CA ILE A 100 8.44 -6.35 -6.34
C ILE A 100 8.22 -7.60 -5.48
N GLU A 101 8.96 -8.68 -5.75
CA GLU A 101 8.88 -9.90 -4.94
C GLU A 101 9.29 -9.64 -3.49
N GLN A 102 10.38 -8.87 -3.29
CA GLN A 102 10.84 -8.49 -1.95
C GLN A 102 9.79 -7.63 -1.22
N ASP A 103 9.22 -6.64 -1.88
CA ASP A 103 8.16 -5.79 -1.30
C ASP A 103 6.95 -6.63 -0.86
N CYS A 104 6.50 -7.58 -1.69
CA CYS A 104 5.42 -8.50 -1.33
C CYS A 104 5.73 -9.30 -0.07
N LEU A 105 6.96 -9.84 0.04
CA LEU A 105 7.38 -10.61 1.21
C LEU A 105 7.54 -9.73 2.46
N ASP A 106 8.04 -8.52 2.30
CA ASP A 106 8.17 -7.55 3.39
C ASP A 106 6.78 -7.14 3.90
N TYR A 107 5.80 -6.93 3.03
CA TYR A 107 4.42 -6.64 3.44
C TYR A 107 3.78 -7.82 4.19
N LEU A 108 3.95 -9.05 3.72
CA LEU A 108 3.52 -10.24 4.46
C LEU A 108 4.20 -10.34 5.84
N ALA A 109 5.47 -9.96 5.93
CA ALA A 109 6.22 -9.98 7.19
C ALA A 109 5.77 -8.90 8.19
N THR A 110 5.10 -7.84 7.73
CA THR A 110 4.54 -6.80 8.61
C THR A 110 3.15 -7.12 9.13
N SER A 111 2.42 -8.03 8.46
CA SER A 111 1.05 -8.45 8.81
C SER A 111 1.03 -9.77 9.59
N GLY A 112 -0.05 -10.50 9.60
CA GLY A 112 -0.35 -11.52 10.58
C GLY A 112 0.31 -12.89 10.43
N ALA A 113 -0.32 -13.78 9.65
CA ALA A 113 -0.10 -15.24 9.69
C ALA A 113 1.31 -15.67 9.28
N TYR A 114 1.93 -14.95 8.36
CA TYR A 114 3.26 -15.28 7.82
C TYR A 114 4.36 -15.41 8.90
N ASN A 115 4.19 -14.73 10.04
CA ASN A 115 5.17 -14.70 11.12
C ASN A 115 4.98 -15.80 12.17
N PHE A 116 3.94 -16.62 12.07
CA PHE A 116 3.61 -17.63 13.06
C PHE A 116 3.96 -19.04 12.59
N THR A 117 4.34 -19.88 13.55
CA THR A 117 4.51 -21.33 13.33
C THR A 117 3.15 -22.03 13.24
N ALA A 118 3.10 -23.24 12.68
CA ALA A 118 1.89 -24.05 12.64
C ALA A 118 1.30 -24.29 14.04
N GLU A 119 2.14 -24.57 15.04
CA GLU A 119 1.71 -24.77 16.44
C GLU A 119 1.07 -23.50 17.03
N GLU A 120 1.64 -22.33 16.77
CA GLU A 120 1.09 -21.05 17.24
C GLU A 120 -0.26 -20.76 16.59
N LEU A 121 -0.42 -21.07 15.30
CA LEU A 121 -1.68 -20.90 14.57
C LEU A 121 -2.75 -21.88 15.05
N GLU A 122 -2.41 -23.16 15.30
CA GLU A 122 -3.33 -24.15 15.89
C GLU A 122 -3.85 -23.68 17.25
N ASN A 123 -2.96 -23.23 18.13
CA ASN A 123 -3.33 -22.67 19.42
C ASN A 123 -4.23 -21.43 19.28
N MET A 124 -3.98 -20.58 18.31
CA MET A 124 -4.78 -19.38 18.06
C MET A 124 -6.19 -19.74 17.57
N ILE A 125 -6.32 -20.73 16.68
CA ILE A 125 -7.59 -21.25 16.19
C ILE A 125 -8.40 -21.83 17.36
N GLU A 126 -7.79 -22.65 18.21
CA GLU A 126 -8.45 -23.27 19.37
C GLU A 126 -8.91 -22.23 20.39
N LEU A 127 -8.02 -21.30 20.78
CA LEU A 127 -8.33 -20.26 21.78
C LEU A 127 -9.46 -19.32 21.35
N ASN A 128 -9.57 -19.05 20.06
CA ASN A 128 -10.61 -18.17 19.52
C ASN A 128 -11.87 -18.94 19.05
N GLY A 129 -11.88 -20.27 19.16
CA GLY A 129 -13.01 -21.11 18.72
C GLY A 129 -13.25 -21.03 17.20
N LEU A 130 -12.20 -20.84 16.42
CA LEU A 130 -12.26 -20.71 14.97
C LEU A 130 -12.21 -22.08 14.30
N GLY A 131 -12.68 -22.18 13.06
CA GLY A 131 -12.43 -23.31 12.19
C GLY A 131 -11.06 -23.24 11.53
N TYR A 132 -10.56 -24.37 11.04
CA TYR A 132 -9.45 -24.36 10.09
C TYR A 132 -9.80 -23.50 8.88
N ASP A 133 -8.77 -22.91 8.24
CA ASP A 133 -8.95 -22.04 7.08
C ASP A 133 -9.65 -20.68 7.37
N SER A 134 -9.74 -20.29 8.63
CA SER A 134 -10.34 -19.01 9.03
C SER A 134 -9.32 -17.87 9.08
N LEU A 135 -8.04 -18.18 9.33
CA LEU A 135 -6.97 -17.20 9.40
C LEU A 135 -6.42 -16.94 7.99
N TYR A 136 -6.13 -15.68 7.69
CA TYR A 136 -5.54 -15.35 6.40
C TYR A 136 -4.67 -14.09 6.45
N ASP A 137 -3.81 -14.02 5.44
CA ASP A 137 -2.89 -12.92 5.18
C ASP A 137 -2.67 -12.84 3.67
N SER A 138 -3.08 -11.76 3.05
CA SER A 138 -3.09 -11.64 1.61
C SER A 138 -2.57 -10.28 1.15
N VAL A 139 -1.72 -10.30 0.14
CA VAL A 139 -1.23 -9.09 -0.55
C VAL A 139 -1.75 -9.07 -1.97
N TYR A 140 -2.62 -8.11 -2.27
CA TYR A 140 -3.16 -7.90 -3.61
C TYR A 140 -2.43 -6.74 -4.30
N ALA A 141 -2.09 -6.93 -5.56
CA ALA A 141 -1.39 -5.92 -6.36
C ALA A 141 -2.32 -5.31 -7.41
N GLN A 142 -2.26 -4.00 -7.56
CA GLN A 142 -2.90 -3.26 -8.64
C GLN A 142 -1.88 -2.33 -9.31
N VAL A 143 -1.63 -2.51 -10.60
CA VAL A 143 -0.86 -1.54 -11.39
C VAL A 143 -1.73 -0.31 -11.59
N VAL A 144 -1.28 0.84 -11.08
CA VAL A 144 -2.02 2.10 -11.08
C VAL A 144 -1.41 3.14 -12.01
N HIS A 145 -0.16 2.94 -12.44
CA HIS A 145 0.50 3.74 -13.48
C HIS A 145 1.50 2.91 -14.26
N ASN A 146 1.50 3.06 -15.58
CA ASN A 146 2.43 2.37 -16.47
C ASN A 146 2.65 3.23 -17.73
N ALA A 147 3.39 4.31 -17.60
CA ALA A 147 3.66 5.23 -18.70
C ALA A 147 4.93 6.05 -18.45
N GLY A 148 5.51 6.60 -19.51
CA GLY A 148 6.64 7.53 -19.42
C GLY A 148 7.91 6.95 -18.79
N GLY A 149 8.03 5.63 -18.73
CA GLY A 149 9.15 4.97 -18.04
C GLY A 149 8.97 4.84 -16.53
N ILE A 150 7.79 5.19 -16.01
CA ILE A 150 7.40 5.01 -14.62
C ILE A 150 6.36 3.89 -14.50
N PHE A 151 6.59 2.99 -13.57
CA PHE A 151 5.71 1.86 -13.28
C PHE A 151 5.35 1.89 -11.79
N SER A 152 4.07 2.03 -11.49
CA SER A 152 3.61 2.18 -10.11
C SER A 152 2.55 1.15 -9.74
N ILE A 153 2.72 0.55 -8.57
CA ILE A 153 1.85 -0.48 -8.01
C ILE A 153 1.30 0.03 -6.68
N ARG A 154 0.03 -0.22 -6.47
CA ARG A 154 -0.61 -0.14 -5.16
C ARG A 154 -0.86 -1.54 -4.65
N PHE A 155 -0.39 -1.83 -3.44
CA PHE A 155 -0.69 -3.08 -2.73
C PHE A 155 -1.79 -2.85 -1.69
N SER A 156 -2.71 -3.81 -1.60
CA SER A 156 -3.66 -3.95 -0.48
C SER A 156 -3.23 -5.16 0.33
N VAL A 157 -2.89 -4.95 1.59
CA VAL A 157 -2.53 -6.01 2.54
C VAL A 157 -3.69 -6.22 3.48
N ASP A 158 -4.30 -7.39 3.39
CA ASP A 158 -5.53 -7.76 4.07
C ASP A 158 -5.30 -8.99 4.93
N TRP A 159 -5.58 -8.91 6.25
CA TRP A 159 -5.35 -10.04 7.15
C TRP A 159 -6.37 -10.14 8.27
N PHE A 160 -6.58 -11.38 8.71
CA PHE A 160 -7.40 -11.72 9.86
C PHE A 160 -6.71 -12.81 10.69
N MET A 161 -6.48 -12.51 11.98
CA MET A 161 -5.79 -13.39 12.93
C MET A 161 -6.67 -13.72 14.15
N GLY A 162 -7.98 -13.90 13.93
CA GLY A 162 -8.92 -14.31 14.98
C GLY A 162 -9.53 -13.17 15.80
N GLY A 163 -9.14 -11.94 15.54
CA GLY A 163 -9.63 -10.74 16.21
C GLY A 163 -10.38 -9.80 15.25
N VAL A 164 -9.78 -8.65 14.97
CA VAL A 164 -10.28 -7.66 14.03
C VAL A 164 -9.69 -7.91 12.66
N HIS A 165 -10.51 -7.81 11.62
CA HIS A 165 -10.06 -7.72 10.24
C HIS A 165 -9.30 -6.40 10.04
N ASN A 166 -8.17 -6.47 9.35
CA ASN A 166 -7.32 -5.32 9.07
C ASN A 166 -6.97 -5.24 7.59
N GLU A 167 -6.91 -4.04 7.09
CA GLU A 167 -6.46 -3.74 5.74
C GLU A 167 -5.53 -2.53 5.76
N ASN A 168 -4.40 -2.64 5.06
CA ASN A 168 -3.50 -1.50 4.81
C ASN A 168 -3.20 -1.39 3.32
N TYR A 169 -2.90 -0.16 2.89
CA TYR A 169 -2.46 0.10 1.52
C TYR A 169 -1.03 0.61 1.54
N TYR A 170 -0.25 0.12 0.59
CA TYR A 170 1.13 0.53 0.35
C TYR A 170 1.29 0.89 -1.12
N GLY A 171 2.24 1.77 -1.41
CA GLY A 171 2.52 2.20 -2.77
C GLY A 171 4.00 2.08 -3.09
N VAL A 172 4.32 1.53 -4.24
CA VAL A 172 5.68 1.48 -4.76
C VAL A 172 5.72 1.99 -6.19
N THR A 173 6.79 2.68 -6.52
CA THR A 173 6.97 3.24 -7.86
C THR A 173 8.39 2.98 -8.33
N TYR A 174 8.53 2.46 -9.55
CA TYR A 174 9.80 2.09 -10.17
C TYR A 174 10.06 2.94 -11.42
N ASP A 175 11.33 3.25 -11.65
CA ASP A 175 11.82 3.76 -12.93
C ASP A 175 12.31 2.59 -13.78
N VAL A 176 11.54 2.23 -14.81
CA VAL A 176 11.86 1.09 -15.69
C VAL A 176 13.09 1.31 -16.56
N ARG A 177 13.61 2.55 -16.61
CA ARG A 177 14.83 2.89 -17.35
C ARG A 177 16.09 2.58 -16.55
N THR A 178 15.99 2.59 -15.23
CA THR A 178 17.11 2.38 -14.30
C THR A 178 17.05 1.02 -13.61
N GLY A 179 15.88 0.39 -13.57
CA GLY A 179 15.67 -0.88 -12.89
C GLY A 179 15.56 -0.76 -11.37
N GLY A 180 15.26 0.43 -10.84
CA GLY A 180 15.19 0.70 -9.42
C GLY A 180 13.93 1.46 -9.00
N ALA A 181 13.81 1.71 -7.69
CA ALA A 181 12.76 2.58 -7.17
C ALA A 181 12.89 3.99 -7.75
N ALA A 182 11.77 4.58 -8.16
CA ALA A 182 11.74 5.97 -8.54
C ALA A 182 11.93 6.86 -7.31
N LYS A 183 12.54 8.02 -7.49
CA LYS A 183 12.74 8.97 -6.40
C LYS A 183 11.68 10.06 -6.42
N LEU A 184 11.07 10.31 -5.28
CA LEU A 184 10.01 11.33 -5.15
C LEU A 184 10.43 12.71 -5.63
N ASN A 185 11.63 13.17 -5.25
CA ASN A 185 12.15 14.46 -5.68
C ASN A 185 12.32 14.56 -7.21
N ASP A 186 12.73 13.46 -7.88
CA ASP A 186 12.88 13.43 -9.33
C ASP A 186 11.51 13.46 -10.02
N LEU A 187 10.52 12.74 -9.47
CA LEU A 187 9.13 12.76 -9.97
C LEU A 187 8.48 14.14 -9.81
N MET A 188 8.76 14.81 -8.69
CA MET A 188 8.27 16.16 -8.38
C MET A 188 9.08 17.26 -9.08
N GLN A 189 10.22 16.94 -9.71
CA GLN A 189 11.15 17.91 -10.30
C GLN A 189 11.60 18.99 -9.29
N MET A 190 11.86 18.61 -8.07
CA MET A 190 12.28 19.46 -6.95
C MET A 190 13.59 18.97 -6.35
N SER A 191 14.26 19.81 -5.57
CA SER A 191 15.33 19.34 -4.67
C SER A 191 14.74 18.46 -3.57
N GLU A 192 15.56 17.60 -2.95
CA GLU A 192 15.10 16.73 -1.84
C GLU A 192 14.51 17.55 -0.68
N GLU A 193 15.11 18.69 -0.36
CA GLU A 193 14.65 19.60 0.71
C GLU A 193 13.28 20.21 0.38
N GLU A 194 13.09 20.68 -0.86
CA GLU A 194 11.81 21.26 -1.32
C GLU A 194 10.71 20.20 -1.39
N ALA A 195 11.04 19.02 -1.92
CA ALA A 195 10.10 17.90 -2.01
C ALA A 195 9.63 17.47 -0.61
N LEU A 196 10.56 17.28 0.33
CA LEU A 196 10.25 16.92 1.71
C LEU A 196 9.40 17.99 2.41
N ALA A 197 9.76 19.26 2.28
CA ALA A 197 8.99 20.36 2.88
C ALA A 197 7.57 20.43 2.32
N THR A 198 7.42 20.21 1.01
CA THR A 198 6.13 20.21 0.32
C THR A 198 5.25 19.06 0.79
N LEU A 199 5.79 17.83 0.83
CA LEU A 199 5.04 16.65 1.28
C LEU A 199 4.66 16.74 2.76
N ASN A 200 5.56 17.22 3.62
CA ASN A 200 5.26 17.46 5.02
C ASN A 200 4.10 18.46 5.19
N ALA A 201 4.08 19.54 4.43
CA ALA A 201 3.03 20.54 4.49
C ALA A 201 1.68 19.99 4.03
N ILE A 202 1.65 19.34 2.85
CA ILE A 202 0.43 18.72 2.29
C ILE A 202 -0.10 17.66 3.26
N SER A 203 0.77 16.77 3.76
CA SER A 203 0.38 15.68 4.66
C SER A 203 -0.19 16.23 5.96
N ARG A 204 0.47 17.22 6.58
CA ARG A 204 -0.02 17.87 7.80
C ARG A 204 -1.40 18.48 7.58
N ASP A 205 -1.54 19.30 6.54
CA ASP A 205 -2.78 20.03 6.29
C ASP A 205 -3.94 19.08 6.04
N TYR A 206 -3.73 18.04 5.24
CA TYR A 206 -4.72 16.99 5.01
C TYR A 206 -5.07 16.24 6.30
N LEU A 207 -4.09 15.78 7.07
CA LEU A 207 -4.31 15.04 8.31
C LEU A 207 -5.11 15.87 9.31
N VAL A 208 -4.78 17.15 9.47
CA VAL A 208 -5.51 18.05 10.40
C VAL A 208 -6.93 18.32 9.91
N GLU A 209 -7.12 18.55 8.61
CA GLU A 209 -8.43 18.86 8.03
C GLU A 209 -9.40 17.68 8.10
N TYR A 210 -8.94 16.47 7.72
CA TYR A 210 -9.84 15.34 7.57
C TYR A 210 -9.92 14.42 8.80
N TYR A 211 -8.89 14.40 9.65
CA TYR A 211 -8.87 13.49 10.81
C TYR A 211 -8.96 14.20 12.17
N GLY A 212 -8.64 15.48 12.25
CA GLY A 212 -8.91 16.33 13.42
C GLY A 212 -8.75 15.62 14.77
N ASP A 213 -9.89 15.42 15.47
CA ASP A 213 -9.92 14.79 16.80
C ASP A 213 -9.54 13.29 16.80
N ALA A 214 -9.47 12.64 15.64
CA ALA A 214 -9.02 11.25 15.51
C ALA A 214 -7.49 11.10 15.47
N LEU A 215 -6.74 12.22 15.36
CA LEU A 215 -5.29 12.20 15.37
C LEU A 215 -4.71 11.76 16.71
N LEU A 216 -3.59 11.03 16.67
CA LEU A 216 -2.85 10.58 17.86
C LEU A 216 -1.91 11.65 18.44
N GLY A 217 -1.93 12.86 17.91
CA GLY A 217 -1.12 14.01 18.31
C GLY A 217 -0.94 14.98 17.15
N ASP A 218 -0.03 15.95 17.29
CA ASP A 218 0.32 16.84 16.17
C ASP A 218 1.08 16.04 15.10
N PRO A 219 0.58 15.98 13.86
CA PRO A 219 1.29 15.26 12.78
C PRO A 219 2.73 15.73 12.61
N MET A 220 3.05 17.00 12.87
CA MET A 220 4.40 17.54 12.72
C MET A 220 5.40 16.96 13.73
N ASP A 221 4.95 16.49 14.89
CA ASP A 221 5.83 15.80 15.85
C ASP A 221 6.52 14.58 15.23
N LYS A 222 5.86 13.97 14.25
CA LYS A 222 6.38 12.80 13.53
C LYS A 222 6.94 13.17 12.16
N LEU A 223 6.21 13.94 11.35
CA LEU A 223 6.63 14.33 10.00
C LEU A 223 7.95 15.11 9.97
N SER A 224 8.26 15.89 11.02
CA SER A 224 9.53 16.62 11.11
C SER A 224 10.77 15.73 11.17
N GLY A 225 10.60 14.44 11.50
CA GLY A 225 11.66 13.45 11.50
C GLY A 225 11.76 12.63 10.22
N TYR A 226 10.84 12.84 9.25
CA TYR A 226 10.83 12.09 8.00
C TYR A 226 11.94 12.52 7.05
N THR A 227 12.35 11.56 6.24
CA THR A 227 13.06 11.73 4.96
C THR A 227 12.11 11.38 3.82
N LEU A 228 12.51 11.55 2.58
CA LEU A 228 11.68 11.15 1.43
C LEU A 228 11.46 9.62 1.37
N ASP A 229 12.41 8.84 1.90
CA ASP A 229 12.32 7.38 1.95
C ASP A 229 11.30 6.87 2.98
N ASP A 230 10.82 7.73 3.89
CA ASP A 230 9.79 7.38 4.85
C ASP A 230 8.36 7.53 4.30
N TYR A 231 8.23 8.06 3.08
CA TYR A 231 6.95 8.21 2.40
C TYR A 231 6.63 6.99 1.53
N GLU A 232 5.61 6.26 1.90
CA GLU A 232 4.96 5.28 1.02
C GLU A 232 4.12 6.03 -0.01
N TYR A 233 4.33 5.78 -1.31
CA TYR A 233 3.60 6.47 -2.35
C TYR A 233 3.42 5.63 -3.61
N HIS A 234 2.39 5.99 -4.37
CA HIS A 234 2.16 5.47 -5.73
C HIS A 234 1.69 6.62 -6.64
N ILE A 235 1.67 6.35 -7.94
CA ILE A 235 1.12 7.28 -8.93
C ILE A 235 -0.25 6.77 -9.33
N ASP A 236 -1.29 7.58 -9.16
CA ASP A 236 -2.64 7.28 -9.59
C ASP A 236 -3.11 8.34 -10.58
N ASN A 237 -3.43 7.94 -11.81
CA ASN A 237 -3.80 8.87 -12.90
C ASN A 237 -2.80 10.03 -13.12
N GLY A 238 -1.51 9.76 -12.95
CA GLY A 238 -0.44 10.75 -13.07
C GLY A 238 -0.21 11.61 -11.83
N GLU A 239 -1.04 11.49 -10.79
CA GLU A 239 -0.91 12.21 -9.53
C GLU A 239 -0.13 11.37 -8.50
N ILE A 240 0.72 12.02 -7.70
CA ILE A 240 1.41 11.40 -6.57
C ILE A 240 0.42 11.25 -5.41
N VAL A 241 0.22 10.02 -4.96
CA VAL A 241 -0.62 9.68 -3.81
C VAL A 241 0.25 9.13 -2.70
N VAL A 242 0.26 9.81 -1.55
CA VAL A 242 0.95 9.36 -0.35
C VAL A 242 0.00 8.52 0.51
N THR A 243 0.51 7.44 1.09
CA THR A 243 -0.26 6.57 1.98
C THR A 243 0.36 6.50 3.37
N PHE A 244 -0.49 6.51 4.39
CA PHE A 244 -0.10 6.25 5.78
C PHE A 244 -0.92 5.09 6.32
N VAL A 245 -0.26 4.11 6.88
CA VAL A 245 -0.92 2.91 7.40
C VAL A 245 -1.75 3.19 8.65
N THR A 246 -2.66 2.29 8.94
CA THR A 246 -3.50 2.33 10.15
C THR A 246 -2.64 2.52 11.41
N TYR A 247 -3.08 3.38 12.32
CA TYR A 247 -2.38 3.80 13.54
C TYR A 247 -1.11 4.65 13.34
N GLN A 248 -0.74 4.99 12.12
CA GLN A 248 0.45 5.81 11.90
C GLN A 248 0.28 7.24 12.39
N PHE A 249 -0.86 7.88 12.13
CA PHE A 249 -1.18 9.24 12.56
C PHE A 249 -2.52 9.37 13.28
N ALA A 250 -3.46 8.45 13.05
CA ALA A 250 -4.80 8.51 13.63
C ALA A 250 -5.18 7.19 14.30
N VAL A 251 -6.28 7.19 15.05
CA VAL A 251 -6.84 5.99 15.69
C VAL A 251 -7.19 4.93 14.63
N GLY A 252 -7.17 3.65 15.01
CA GLY A 252 -7.35 2.54 14.07
C GLY A 252 -8.64 2.59 13.26
N ALA A 253 -9.71 3.17 13.79
CA ALA A 253 -10.96 3.36 13.07
C ALA A 253 -10.85 4.28 11.83
N ALA A 254 -9.77 5.06 11.72
CA ALA A 254 -9.48 5.89 10.55
C ALA A 254 -9.00 5.05 9.33
N GLY A 255 -8.52 3.83 9.59
CA GLY A 255 -7.96 2.97 8.54
C GLY A 255 -6.67 3.53 7.93
N THR A 256 -6.34 3.08 6.72
CA THR A 256 -5.24 3.63 5.92
C THR A 256 -5.64 4.98 5.33
N MET A 257 -4.76 5.96 5.47
CA MET A 257 -4.97 7.31 4.96
C MET A 257 -4.31 7.47 3.59
N LYS A 258 -5.08 7.88 2.59
CA LYS A 258 -4.61 8.17 1.23
C LYS A 258 -4.70 9.66 0.99
N ILE A 259 -3.58 10.28 0.65
CA ILE A 259 -3.48 11.72 0.42
C ILE A 259 -3.17 11.96 -1.05
N TYR A 260 -4.14 12.44 -1.78
CA TYR A 260 -3.96 12.96 -3.13
C TYR A 260 -3.27 14.32 -3.02
N THR A 261 -2.05 14.40 -3.48
CA THR A 261 -1.18 15.55 -3.20
C THR A 261 -1.45 16.75 -4.12
N GLY A 262 -2.16 16.55 -5.22
CA GLY A 262 -2.28 17.54 -6.30
C GLY A 262 -1.01 17.69 -7.14
N LEU A 263 0.05 16.94 -6.85
CA LEU A 263 1.32 16.95 -7.57
C LEU A 263 1.31 15.88 -8.67
N THR A 264 1.63 16.28 -9.89
CA THR A 264 1.65 15.38 -11.05
C THR A 264 3.07 15.03 -11.45
N VAL A 265 3.26 13.81 -11.96
CA VAL A 265 4.55 13.34 -12.48
C VAL A 265 4.89 14.11 -13.75
N GLY A 266 6.04 14.80 -13.75
CA GLY A 266 6.52 15.57 -14.92
C GLY A 266 5.78 16.89 -15.17
N GLY A 267 5.04 17.39 -14.17
CA GLY A 267 4.29 18.65 -14.22
C GLY A 267 5.12 19.90 -13.99
#